data_ca2a45f0201771dc3dab4aaa163d8dc7
#
_entry.id   ca2a45f0201771dc3dab4aaa163d8dc7
#
_cell.length_a   1.000
_cell.length_b   1.000
_cell.length_c   1.000
_cell.angle_alpha   90.00
_cell.angle_beta   90.00
_cell.angle_gamma   90.00
#
_symmetry.space_group_name_H-M   'P 1'
#
loop_
_entity.id
_entity.type
_entity.pdbx_description
1 polymer ?
#
loop_
_entity_poly.entity_id
_entity_poly.type
_entity_poly.pdbx_seq_one_letter_code
_entity_poly.pdbx_strand_id
1 'polypeptide(L)'
;AGHARGVKLVRIIAATEDPEDGLPCVYVDDRDAAYEITEHLIQLGHQRIGFLWGGLAHRSSTERYAGYEKALKDYGITLDKHLVVPGDYTFDDGFRGARRLLALREPPTAIFGSNDEIAAGVLAAAKSAGMNVPYDLSIAGFEDSPFSRQSWPALTTAQQATGDIARSA
;
A
#
# COMPACT_ATOMS: atom_id res chain seq x y z
N ALA A 1 25.54 -17.31 10.15
CA ALA A 1 25.60 -18.11 11.41
C ALA A 1 24.80 -19.41 11.31
N GLY A 2 23.63 -19.44 10.64
CA GLY A 2 22.78 -20.62 10.48
C GLY A 2 23.35 -21.66 9.52
N HIS A 3 23.99 -21.24 8.43
CA HIS A 3 24.59 -22.13 7.41
C HIS A 3 25.67 -23.09 7.99
N ALA A 4 26.45 -22.62 8.95
CA ALA A 4 27.51 -23.41 9.58
C ALA A 4 27.01 -24.57 10.46
N ARG A 5 25.70 -24.66 10.73
CA ARG A 5 25.08 -25.67 11.61
C ARG A 5 24.13 -26.63 10.89
N GLY A 6 24.06 -26.56 9.55
CA GLY A 6 23.12 -27.38 8.76
C GLY A 6 21.65 -27.01 8.92
N VAL A 7 21.35 -25.83 9.45
CA VAL A 7 19.99 -25.32 9.55
C VAL A 7 19.55 -24.83 8.16
N LYS A 8 18.42 -25.31 7.68
CA LYS A 8 17.80 -24.79 6.45
C LYS A 8 17.17 -23.44 6.76
N LEU A 9 17.50 -22.44 5.94
CA LEU A 9 16.96 -21.08 6.07
C LEU A 9 16.25 -20.71 4.78
N VAL A 10 15.11 -20.04 4.92
CA VAL A 10 14.37 -19.43 3.82
C VAL A 10 13.97 -18.01 4.25
N ARG A 11 13.96 -17.08 3.30
CA ARG A 11 13.48 -15.72 3.52
C ARG A 11 12.02 -15.61 3.15
N ILE A 12 11.29 -14.85 3.94
CA ILE A 12 9.91 -14.50 3.67
C ILE A 12 9.83 -12.98 3.58
N ILE A 13 9.31 -12.45 2.47
CA ILE A 13 9.06 -11.02 2.27
C ILE A 13 10.33 -10.19 2.54
N ALA A 14 11.41 -10.47 1.79
CA ALA A 14 12.68 -9.78 2.01
C ALA A 14 12.63 -8.30 1.63
N ALA A 15 13.28 -7.47 2.44
CA ALA A 15 13.34 -6.02 2.22
C ALA A 15 14.19 -5.61 1.01
N THR A 16 15.13 -6.46 0.56
CA THR A 16 16.09 -6.16 -0.52
C THR A 16 15.92 -7.11 -1.69
N GLU A 17 16.15 -6.61 -2.91
CA GLU A 17 15.87 -7.34 -4.16
C GLU A 17 16.79 -8.54 -4.41
N ASP A 18 17.98 -8.57 -3.93
CA ASP A 18 18.89 -9.71 -4.19
C ASP A 18 19.90 -9.80 -3.05
N PRO A 19 19.57 -10.58 -2.02
CA PRO A 19 20.53 -10.77 -0.96
C PRO A 19 21.69 -11.62 -1.45
N GLU A 20 22.90 -11.08 -1.39
CA GLU A 20 24.16 -11.75 -1.74
C GLU A 20 24.41 -13.08 -1.01
N ASP A 21 23.53 -13.46 -0.08
CA ASP A 21 23.67 -14.67 0.71
C ASP A 21 23.09 -15.95 0.06
N GLY A 22 22.42 -15.83 -1.12
CA GLY A 22 21.90 -16.97 -1.88
C GLY A 22 20.81 -17.77 -1.18
N LEU A 23 20.15 -17.22 -0.15
CA LEU A 23 19.05 -17.90 0.53
C LEU A 23 17.78 -17.90 -0.35
N PRO A 24 17.04 -19.03 -0.41
CA PRO A 24 15.72 -19.05 -1.02
C PRO A 24 14.80 -17.99 -0.42
N CYS A 25 13.97 -17.35 -1.26
CA CYS A 25 13.04 -16.34 -0.80
C CYS A 25 11.64 -16.59 -1.38
N VAL A 26 10.61 -16.43 -0.54
CA VAL A 26 9.21 -16.46 -0.93
C VAL A 26 8.66 -15.04 -0.89
N TYR A 27 8.10 -14.59 -2.02
CA TYR A 27 7.53 -13.25 -2.18
C TYR A 27 6.02 -13.30 -2.35
N VAL A 28 5.38 -12.18 -2.06
CA VAL A 28 4.01 -11.87 -2.51
C VAL A 28 4.10 -11.13 -3.84
N ASP A 29 3.11 -11.29 -4.69
CA ASP A 29 2.97 -10.44 -5.88
C ASP A 29 2.37 -9.10 -5.50
N ASP A 30 3.19 -8.28 -4.85
CA ASP A 30 2.83 -6.94 -4.38
C ASP A 30 2.42 -6.02 -5.54
N ARG A 31 3.02 -6.23 -6.73
CA ARG A 31 2.76 -5.41 -7.91
C ARG A 31 1.37 -5.66 -8.46
N ASP A 32 1.03 -6.92 -8.70
CA ASP A 32 -0.27 -7.28 -9.26
C ASP A 32 -1.39 -6.97 -8.27
N ALA A 33 -1.22 -7.24 -6.98
CA ALA A 33 -2.22 -6.89 -5.98
C ALA A 33 -2.43 -5.36 -5.85
N ALA A 34 -1.36 -4.56 -5.93
CA ALA A 34 -1.47 -3.10 -5.93
C ALA A 34 -2.10 -2.56 -7.24
N TYR A 35 -1.83 -3.24 -8.36
CA TYR A 35 -2.52 -2.97 -9.61
C TYR A 35 -4.03 -3.17 -9.46
N GLU A 36 -4.46 -4.33 -8.94
CA GLU A 36 -5.88 -4.66 -8.73
C GLU A 36 -6.60 -3.65 -7.81
N ILE A 37 -5.96 -3.23 -6.72
CA ILE A 37 -6.51 -2.18 -5.84
C ILE A 37 -6.67 -0.85 -6.60
N THR A 38 -5.67 -0.45 -7.35
CA THR A 38 -5.72 0.81 -8.10
C THR A 38 -6.75 0.73 -9.21
N GLU A 39 -6.81 -0.38 -9.93
CA GLU A 39 -7.83 -0.67 -10.93
C GLU A 39 -9.25 -0.58 -10.34
N HIS A 40 -9.46 -1.19 -9.18
CA HIS A 40 -10.74 -1.11 -8.46
C HIS A 40 -11.14 0.34 -8.18
N LEU A 41 -10.23 1.18 -7.71
CA LEU A 41 -10.51 2.60 -7.50
C LEU A 41 -10.83 3.32 -8.82
N ILE A 42 -10.13 3.00 -9.91
CA ILE A 42 -10.40 3.57 -11.24
C ILE A 42 -11.78 3.14 -11.75
N GLN A 43 -12.15 1.87 -11.57
CA GLN A 43 -13.46 1.33 -11.97
C GLN A 43 -14.62 1.97 -11.18
N LEU A 44 -14.36 2.45 -9.95
CA LEU A 44 -15.29 3.27 -9.18
C LEU A 44 -15.40 4.73 -9.67
N GLY A 45 -14.64 5.10 -10.71
CA GLY A 45 -14.66 6.42 -11.33
C GLY A 45 -13.61 7.40 -10.82
N HIS A 46 -12.69 6.97 -9.96
CA HIS A 46 -11.62 7.83 -9.48
C HIS A 46 -10.56 8.06 -10.57
N GLN A 47 -10.27 9.32 -10.89
CA GLN A 47 -9.19 9.72 -11.81
C GLN A 47 -8.04 10.43 -11.11
N ARG A 48 -8.27 10.94 -9.90
CA ARG A 48 -7.23 11.54 -9.06
C ARG A 48 -7.08 10.69 -7.81
N ILE A 49 -6.10 9.81 -7.83
CA ILE A 49 -5.83 8.83 -6.77
C ILE A 49 -4.50 9.19 -6.13
N GLY A 50 -4.51 9.49 -4.84
CA GLY A 50 -3.30 9.70 -4.05
C GLY A 50 -2.63 8.36 -3.70
N PHE A 51 -1.29 8.34 -3.66
CA PHE A 51 -0.53 7.20 -3.19
C PHE A 51 0.39 7.61 -2.05
N LEU A 52 0.28 6.91 -0.93
CA LEU A 52 1.16 7.11 0.23
C LEU A 52 2.12 5.92 0.32
N TRP A 53 3.42 6.22 0.13
CA TRP A 53 4.48 5.22 0.15
C TRP A 53 4.68 4.61 1.54
N GLY A 54 5.16 3.33 1.55
CA GLY A 54 5.96 2.82 2.65
C GLY A 54 7.43 3.24 2.52
N GLY A 55 8.32 2.64 3.29
CA GLY A 55 9.75 2.97 3.24
C GLY A 55 10.39 2.58 1.89
N LEU A 56 11.17 3.47 1.31
CA LEU A 56 11.87 3.25 0.03
C LEU A 56 12.88 2.08 0.08
N ALA A 57 13.32 1.69 1.27
CA ALA A 57 14.23 0.56 1.46
C ALA A 57 13.53 -0.81 1.34
N HIS A 58 12.20 -0.82 1.24
CA HIS A 58 11.42 -2.06 1.17
C HIS A 58 11.00 -2.36 -0.27
N ARG A 59 11.38 -3.52 -0.77
CA ARG A 59 10.97 -4.00 -2.10
C ARG A 59 9.44 -3.95 -2.28
N SER A 60 8.67 -4.41 -1.29
CA SER A 60 7.21 -4.37 -1.31
C SER A 60 6.67 -2.97 -1.61
N SER A 61 7.29 -1.93 -1.06
CA SER A 61 6.89 -0.54 -1.30
C SER A 61 7.08 -0.14 -2.78
N THR A 62 8.22 -0.50 -3.36
CA THR A 62 8.54 -0.23 -4.77
C THR A 62 7.61 -1.01 -5.70
N GLU A 63 7.33 -2.29 -5.39
CA GLU A 63 6.43 -3.11 -6.19
C GLU A 63 4.97 -2.59 -6.13
N ARG A 64 4.49 -2.22 -4.95
CA ARG A 64 3.14 -1.64 -4.79
C ARG A 64 3.00 -0.33 -5.57
N TYR A 65 4.03 0.53 -5.52
CA TYR A 65 4.03 1.74 -6.33
C TYR A 65 4.06 1.44 -7.84
N ALA A 66 4.86 0.47 -8.28
CA ALA A 66 4.90 0.08 -9.68
C ALA A 66 3.54 -0.48 -10.17
N GLY A 67 2.81 -1.21 -9.31
CA GLY A 67 1.44 -1.65 -9.60
C GLY A 67 0.48 -0.47 -9.77
N TYR A 68 0.54 0.49 -8.85
CA TYR A 68 -0.25 1.72 -8.93
C TYR A 68 0.04 2.51 -10.23
N GLU A 69 1.32 2.76 -10.56
CA GLU A 69 1.69 3.45 -11.80
C GLU A 69 1.20 2.71 -13.04
N LYS A 70 1.36 1.38 -13.05
CA LYS A 70 0.94 0.55 -14.17
C LYS A 70 -0.57 0.64 -14.39
N ALA A 71 -1.38 0.56 -13.34
CA ALA A 71 -2.83 0.68 -13.45
C ALA A 71 -3.24 2.04 -14.01
N LEU A 72 -2.71 3.15 -13.48
CA LEU A 72 -2.98 4.48 -14.03
C LEU A 72 -2.66 4.55 -15.52
N LYS A 73 -1.49 4.05 -15.92
CA LYS A 73 -1.03 4.05 -17.31
C LYS A 73 -1.95 3.24 -18.23
N ASP A 74 -2.33 2.04 -17.82
CA ASP A 74 -3.17 1.13 -18.62
C ASP A 74 -4.58 1.72 -18.84
N TYR A 75 -5.07 2.51 -17.89
CA TYR A 75 -6.33 3.23 -17.97
C TYR A 75 -6.23 4.66 -18.55
N GLY A 76 -5.05 5.05 -19.06
CA GLY A 76 -4.83 6.35 -19.68
C GLY A 76 -4.87 7.54 -18.71
N ILE A 77 -4.72 7.30 -17.41
CA ILE A 77 -4.66 8.35 -16.39
C ILE A 77 -3.21 8.82 -16.24
N THR A 78 -2.98 10.11 -16.42
CA THR A 78 -1.63 10.69 -16.26
C THR A 78 -1.25 10.71 -14.78
N LEU A 79 -0.08 10.16 -14.45
CA LEU A 79 0.47 10.21 -13.11
C LEU A 79 0.76 11.66 -12.70
N ASP A 80 0.10 12.13 -11.66
CA ASP A 80 0.40 13.40 -11.00
C ASP A 80 1.33 13.15 -9.80
N LYS A 81 2.60 13.54 -9.94
CA LYS A 81 3.61 13.36 -8.87
C LYS A 81 3.27 14.11 -7.57
N HIS A 82 2.41 15.12 -7.61
CA HIS A 82 1.94 15.82 -6.42
C HIS A 82 0.98 14.95 -5.57
N LEU A 83 0.39 13.90 -6.17
CA LEU A 83 -0.45 12.94 -5.48
C LEU A 83 0.34 11.78 -4.84
N VAL A 84 1.66 11.75 -5.03
CA VAL A 84 2.53 10.72 -4.46
C VAL A 84 3.31 11.30 -3.29
N VAL A 85 3.11 10.75 -2.10
CA VAL A 85 3.73 11.25 -0.86
C VAL A 85 4.59 10.16 -0.24
N PRO A 86 5.88 10.44 0.01
CA PRO A 86 6.75 9.48 0.70
C PRO A 86 6.35 9.31 2.18
N GLY A 87 6.57 8.13 2.72
CA GLY A 87 6.33 7.76 4.11
C GLY A 87 7.18 6.56 4.52
N ASP A 88 6.93 6.00 5.69
CA ASP A 88 7.68 4.88 6.26
C ASP A 88 6.77 3.86 6.98
N TYR A 89 5.67 3.48 6.35
CA TYR A 89 4.70 2.47 6.83
C TYR A 89 4.00 2.81 8.16
N THR A 90 4.02 4.05 8.62
CA THR A 90 3.43 4.43 9.91
C THR A 90 2.06 5.10 9.77
N PHE A 91 1.24 4.95 10.80
CA PHE A 91 -0.02 5.70 10.93
C PHE A 91 0.20 7.23 10.82
N ASP A 92 1.24 7.74 11.46
CA ASP A 92 1.55 9.17 11.44
C ASP A 92 1.90 9.68 10.04
N ASP A 93 2.60 8.88 9.23
CA ASP A 93 2.86 9.23 7.83
C ASP A 93 1.58 9.24 7.01
N GLY A 94 0.70 8.27 7.23
CA GLY A 94 -0.64 8.25 6.66
C GLY A 94 -1.44 9.50 6.99
N PHE A 95 -1.47 9.87 8.26
CA PHE A 95 -2.19 11.05 8.74
C PHE A 95 -1.63 12.35 8.15
N ARG A 96 -0.30 12.56 8.22
CA ARG A 96 0.35 13.77 7.67
C ARG A 96 0.25 13.82 6.15
N GLY A 97 0.47 12.70 5.47
CA GLY A 97 0.39 12.58 4.02
C GLY A 97 -1.01 12.91 3.50
N ALA A 98 -2.04 12.35 4.12
CA ALA A 98 -3.42 12.66 3.78
C ALA A 98 -3.76 14.14 3.95
N ARG A 99 -3.36 14.74 5.07
CA ARG A 99 -3.57 16.19 5.28
C ARG A 99 -2.91 17.04 4.20
N ARG A 100 -1.71 16.65 3.76
CA ARG A 100 -1.01 17.33 2.66
C ARG A 100 -1.77 17.18 1.34
N LEU A 101 -2.24 15.98 1.02
CA LEU A 101 -2.99 15.72 -0.21
C LEU A 101 -4.34 16.43 -0.23
N LEU A 102 -5.06 16.42 0.90
CA LEU A 102 -6.37 17.08 1.02
C LEU A 102 -6.28 18.61 1.01
N ALA A 103 -5.11 19.19 1.28
CA ALA A 103 -4.87 20.63 1.21
C ALA A 103 -4.48 21.12 -0.19
N LEU A 104 -4.35 20.23 -1.18
CA LEU A 104 -4.09 20.62 -2.57
C LEU A 104 -5.28 21.40 -3.14
N ARG A 105 -5.00 22.28 -4.11
CA ARG A 105 -6.06 23.02 -4.84
C ARG A 105 -7.07 22.06 -5.51
N GLU A 106 -6.56 20.95 -6.02
CA GLU A 106 -7.33 19.86 -6.59
C GLU A 106 -6.96 18.57 -5.83
N PRO A 107 -7.64 18.26 -4.72
CA PRO A 107 -7.32 17.09 -3.92
C PRO A 107 -7.67 15.79 -4.64
N PRO A 108 -7.07 14.67 -4.25
CA PRO A 108 -7.48 13.35 -4.74
C PRO A 108 -8.87 13.00 -4.21
N THR A 109 -9.62 12.21 -4.97
CA THR A 109 -10.91 11.64 -4.58
C THR A 109 -10.80 10.25 -3.97
N ALA A 110 -9.63 9.62 -4.12
CA ALA A 110 -9.27 8.39 -3.45
C ALA A 110 -7.81 8.45 -3.01
N ILE A 111 -7.47 7.74 -1.93
CA ILE A 111 -6.10 7.58 -1.45
C ILE A 111 -5.82 6.10 -1.22
N PHE A 112 -4.73 5.61 -1.83
CA PHE A 112 -4.17 4.29 -1.59
C PHE A 112 -2.97 4.40 -0.65
N GLY A 113 -3.12 3.92 0.59
CA GLY A 113 -2.02 3.74 1.53
C GLY A 113 -1.33 2.41 1.26
N SER A 114 -0.01 2.43 1.13
CA SER A 114 0.76 1.22 0.77
C SER A 114 0.71 0.10 1.82
N ASN A 115 0.13 0.35 3.01
CA ASN A 115 -0.35 -0.68 3.94
C ASN A 115 -1.59 -0.18 4.70
N ASP A 116 -2.18 -1.06 5.52
CA ASP A 116 -3.38 -0.74 6.30
C ASP A 116 -3.12 0.27 7.42
N GLU A 117 -1.90 0.34 7.96
CA GLU A 117 -1.55 1.30 9.00
C GLU A 117 -1.52 2.74 8.43
N ILE A 118 -0.94 2.92 7.25
CA ILE A 118 -1.03 4.18 6.51
C ILE A 118 -2.49 4.52 6.21
N ALA A 119 -3.28 3.55 5.69
CA ALA A 119 -4.69 3.77 5.38
C ALA A 119 -5.50 4.16 6.62
N ALA A 120 -5.17 3.64 7.79
CA ALA A 120 -5.74 4.05 9.08
C ALA A 120 -5.45 5.52 9.39
N GLY A 121 -4.22 5.95 9.16
CA GLY A 121 -3.83 7.36 9.30
C GLY A 121 -4.61 8.28 8.35
N VAL A 122 -4.79 7.83 7.10
CA VAL A 122 -5.62 8.55 6.10
C VAL A 122 -7.06 8.68 6.59
N LEU A 123 -7.65 7.59 7.10
CA LEU A 123 -9.02 7.59 7.63
C LEU A 123 -9.17 8.56 8.79
N ALA A 124 -8.21 8.59 9.71
CA ALA A 124 -8.21 9.52 10.84
C ALA A 124 -8.09 10.98 10.37
N ALA A 125 -7.25 11.27 9.37
CA ALA A 125 -7.11 12.59 8.79
C ALA A 125 -8.41 13.05 8.09
N ALA A 126 -9.04 12.19 7.29
CA ALA A 126 -10.31 12.47 6.65
C ALA A 126 -11.41 12.79 7.68
N LYS A 127 -11.54 11.96 8.71
CA LYS A 127 -12.49 12.19 9.80
C LYS A 127 -12.22 13.50 10.56
N SER A 128 -10.96 13.83 10.83
CA SER A 128 -10.59 15.09 11.48
C SER A 128 -10.92 16.31 10.64
N ALA A 129 -10.99 16.17 9.32
CA ALA A 129 -11.43 17.19 8.37
C ALA A 129 -12.96 17.21 8.15
N GLY A 130 -13.72 16.39 8.87
CA GLY A 130 -15.18 16.29 8.73
C GLY A 130 -15.67 15.58 7.47
N MET A 131 -14.80 14.84 6.79
CA MET A 131 -15.14 14.13 5.55
C MET A 131 -15.84 12.81 5.84
N ASN A 132 -16.82 12.47 5.00
CA ASN A 132 -17.50 11.18 5.01
C ASN A 132 -16.75 10.20 4.11
N VAL A 133 -16.24 9.11 4.69
CA VAL A 133 -15.64 8.00 3.97
C VAL A 133 -16.69 6.90 3.80
N PRO A 134 -16.95 6.39 2.60
CA PRO A 134 -16.22 6.63 1.34
C PRO A 134 -16.75 7.78 0.46
N TYR A 135 -17.79 8.49 0.85
CA TYR A 135 -18.53 9.41 -0.04
C TYR A 135 -17.71 10.63 -0.50
N ASP A 136 -16.95 11.25 0.41
CA ASP A 136 -16.11 12.41 0.08
C ASP A 136 -14.68 11.98 -0.28
N LEU A 137 -14.25 10.82 0.20
CA LEU A 137 -12.92 10.25 -0.04
C LEU A 137 -12.97 8.73 0.05
N SER A 138 -12.59 8.02 -1.00
CA SER A 138 -12.35 6.58 -0.94
C SER A 138 -10.94 6.28 -0.40
N ILE A 139 -10.80 5.24 0.42
CA ILE A 139 -9.53 4.85 1.03
C ILE A 139 -9.30 3.37 0.82
N ALA A 140 -8.11 3.04 0.33
CA ALA A 140 -7.65 1.66 0.22
C ALA A 140 -6.33 1.46 0.98
N GLY A 141 -6.14 0.28 1.52
CA GLY A 141 -4.94 -0.19 2.18
C GLY A 141 -4.35 -1.42 1.51
N PHE A 142 -3.48 -2.11 2.20
CA PHE A 142 -2.83 -3.34 1.78
C PHE A 142 -2.49 -4.18 3.02
N GLU A 143 -2.57 -5.51 2.96
CA GLU A 143 -2.23 -6.55 3.95
C GLU A 143 -3.44 -7.30 4.52
N ASP A 144 -4.66 -6.74 4.52
CA ASP A 144 -5.86 -7.27 5.20
C ASP A 144 -5.59 -7.56 6.69
N SER A 145 -4.98 -6.60 7.36
CA SER A 145 -4.70 -6.67 8.79
C SER A 145 -6.00 -6.72 9.62
N PRO A 146 -5.98 -7.21 10.86
CA PRO A 146 -7.18 -7.19 11.70
C PRO A 146 -7.81 -5.81 11.86
N PHE A 147 -7.00 -4.76 11.80
CA PHE A 147 -7.46 -3.37 11.88
C PHE A 147 -8.35 -2.99 10.69
N SER A 148 -8.04 -3.46 9.47
CA SER A 148 -8.81 -3.11 8.27
C SER A 148 -10.30 -3.47 8.40
N ARG A 149 -10.60 -4.56 9.11
CA ARG A 149 -11.95 -5.06 9.37
C ARG A 149 -12.62 -4.43 10.59
N GLN A 150 -11.83 -3.92 11.54
CA GLN A 150 -12.31 -3.31 12.78
C GLN A 150 -12.53 -1.80 12.66
N SER A 151 -11.98 -1.18 11.62
CA SER A 151 -12.20 0.25 11.33
C SER A 151 -13.64 0.50 10.88
N TRP A 152 -14.11 1.75 11.04
CA TRP A 152 -15.42 2.17 10.54
C TRP A 152 -15.31 3.45 9.69
N PRO A 153 -15.63 3.35 8.38
CA PRO A 153 -15.96 2.11 7.66
C PRO A 153 -14.78 1.13 7.63
N ALA A 154 -15.06 -0.16 7.33
CA ALA A 154 -14.01 -1.14 7.05
C ALA A 154 -13.21 -0.71 5.81
N LEU A 155 -11.90 -0.97 5.81
CA LEU A 155 -11.04 -0.58 4.70
C LEU A 155 -11.16 -1.56 3.52
N THR A 156 -11.15 -1.04 2.32
CA THR A 156 -10.80 -1.81 1.12
C THR A 156 -9.30 -2.11 1.18
N THR A 157 -8.92 -3.37 1.08
CA THR A 157 -7.51 -3.77 1.21
C THR A 157 -7.24 -5.06 0.44
N ALA A 158 -6.00 -5.24 -0.05
CA ALA A 158 -5.55 -6.51 -0.63
C ALA A 158 -5.11 -7.44 0.50
N GLN A 159 -5.56 -8.70 0.42
CA GLN A 159 -5.14 -9.72 1.37
C GLN A 159 -3.73 -10.22 1.04
N GLN A 160 -2.83 -10.06 1.98
CA GLN A 160 -1.53 -10.70 1.92
C GLN A 160 -1.66 -12.15 2.44
N ALA A 161 -1.48 -13.12 1.55
CA ALA A 161 -1.65 -14.55 1.86
C ALA A 161 -0.51 -15.11 2.74
N THR A 162 -0.29 -14.51 3.92
CA THR A 162 0.83 -14.83 4.83
C THR A 162 0.87 -16.31 5.23
N GLY A 163 -0.29 -16.95 5.37
CA GLY A 163 -0.38 -18.39 5.66
C GLY A 163 0.13 -19.27 4.51
N ASP A 164 -0.13 -18.90 3.26
CA ASP A 164 0.36 -19.63 2.09
C ASP A 164 1.86 -19.42 1.90
N ILE A 165 2.33 -18.20 2.13
CA ILE A 165 3.75 -17.85 2.12
C ILE A 165 4.51 -18.68 3.14
N ALA A 166 4.01 -18.77 4.38
CA ALA A 166 4.64 -19.55 5.43
C ALA A 166 4.64 -21.06 5.13
N ARG A 167 3.64 -21.58 4.41
CA ARG A 167 3.60 -22.99 3.97
C ARG A 167 4.56 -23.27 2.82
N SER A 168 4.84 -22.28 1.99
CA SER A 168 5.73 -22.41 0.84
C SER A 168 7.21 -22.25 1.21
N ALA A 169 7.50 -21.74 2.40
CA ALA A 169 8.83 -21.54 2.95
C ALA A 169 9.36 -22.83 3.64
#